data_627514c7fe148e537d48a04019466084
#
_entry.id   627514c7fe148e537d48a04019466084
#
_cell.length_a   1.000
_cell.length_b   1.000
_cell.length_c   1.000
_cell.angle_alpha   90.00
_cell.angle_beta   90.00
_cell.angle_gamma   90.00
#
_symmetry.space_group_name_H-M   'P 1'
#
loop_
_entity.id
_entity.type
_entity.pdbx_description
1 polymer ?
#
loop_
_entity_poly.entity_id
_entity_poly.type
_entity_poly.pdbx_seq_one_letter_code
_entity_poly.pdbx_strand_id
1 'polypeptide(L)'
;DIRPSRGLGDVYKRQAHNFHSTHKHMPPGYLGEDPLAASFNVFRYRAQNVGVLTFLLPFMEQQNMFDRISQEVNLNLDIFGVDNTVVPPAQPWWRGAQSFTMAQNQMGMFMCPSTNIKEGRITGALIGTWGRPNSNSGTMGLAGFGGATGRALGKTNYLGCAGGLGNVNPTNAWARYKGVFGNRTDYNFGAMTDGSSNVFAFGEVTGSLSRKQRTWVHGWLGCGIMPTAWGLPVKRDDQRWYRFGSDHPTQVQFCMGDGSVQKFRTQDGTGSGRWGKYIPISAMQDDNTPSLD
;
A
#
# COMPACT_ATOMS: atom_id res chain seq x y z
N ASP A 1 -10.97 19.73 -17.22
CA ASP A 1 -10.87 18.38 -17.79
C ASP A 1 -9.95 17.54 -16.88
N ILE A 2 -10.55 16.90 -15.86
CA ILE A 2 -9.79 16.04 -14.93
C ILE A 2 -9.63 14.70 -15.63
N ARG A 3 -8.61 14.58 -16.46
CA ARG A 3 -8.22 13.27 -17.00
C ARG A 3 -7.82 12.37 -15.83
N PRO A 4 -8.28 11.10 -15.81
CA PRO A 4 -7.78 10.12 -14.84
C PRO A 4 -6.25 10.17 -14.86
N SER A 5 -5.63 10.14 -13.67
CA SER A 5 -4.18 10.16 -13.63
C SER A 5 -3.68 8.94 -14.41
N ARG A 6 -2.98 9.16 -15.50
CA ARG A 6 -2.42 8.06 -16.32
C ARG A 6 -1.58 7.09 -15.49
N GLY A 7 -1.03 7.57 -14.35
CA GLY A 7 -0.26 6.74 -13.43
C GLY A 7 -1.06 5.64 -12.73
N LEU A 8 -2.28 5.91 -12.26
CA LEU A 8 -3.02 4.92 -11.48
C LEU A 8 -3.63 3.82 -12.38
N GLY A 9 -4.23 4.19 -13.52
CA GLY A 9 -4.91 3.24 -14.39
C GLY A 9 -3.97 2.41 -15.26
N ASP A 10 -3.05 3.08 -15.96
CA ASP A 10 -2.23 2.40 -16.96
C ASP A 10 -1.04 1.64 -16.35
N VAL A 11 -0.45 2.18 -15.27
CA VAL A 11 0.76 1.60 -14.68
C VAL A 11 0.42 0.42 -13.77
N TYR A 12 -0.49 0.60 -12.82
CA TYR A 12 -0.75 -0.44 -11.83
C TYR A 12 -1.64 -1.57 -12.36
N LYS A 13 -2.62 -1.26 -13.22
CA LYS A 13 -3.45 -2.26 -13.88
C LYS A 13 -2.62 -3.30 -14.62
N ARG A 14 -1.87 -2.83 -15.62
CA ARG A 14 -1.11 -3.73 -16.49
C ARG A 14 -0.04 -4.49 -15.71
N GLN A 15 0.63 -3.83 -14.77
CA GLN A 15 1.78 -4.41 -14.11
C GLN A 15 1.39 -5.46 -13.07
N ALA A 16 0.34 -5.24 -12.29
CA ALA A 16 -0.16 -6.25 -11.37
C ALA A 16 -0.77 -7.46 -12.10
N HIS A 17 -1.46 -7.23 -13.23
CA HIS A 17 -1.97 -8.30 -14.08
C HIS A 17 -0.83 -9.08 -14.78
N ASN A 18 0.21 -8.40 -15.26
CA ASN A 18 1.39 -9.03 -15.83
C ASN A 18 2.14 -9.87 -14.80
N PHE A 19 2.28 -9.34 -13.56
CA PHE A 19 2.83 -10.10 -12.45
C PHE A 19 1.99 -11.37 -12.20
N HIS A 20 0.67 -11.23 -12.08
CA HIS A 20 -0.22 -12.38 -11.88
C HIS A 20 -0.15 -13.39 -13.04
N SER A 21 -0.07 -12.94 -14.28
CA SER A 21 0.04 -13.82 -15.44
C SER A 21 1.31 -14.68 -15.39
N THR A 22 2.40 -14.09 -14.87
CA THR A 22 3.70 -14.76 -14.74
C THR A 22 3.75 -15.67 -13.52
N HIS A 23 3.31 -15.18 -12.35
CA HIS A 23 3.49 -15.83 -11.05
C HIS A 23 2.25 -16.58 -10.55
N LYS A 24 1.08 -16.44 -11.22
CA LYS A 24 -0.23 -17.04 -10.89
C LYS A 24 -0.86 -16.53 -9.59
N HIS A 25 -0.30 -15.51 -8.98
CA HIS A 25 -0.83 -14.78 -7.84
C HIS A 25 -0.51 -13.29 -7.94
N MET A 26 -1.19 -12.47 -7.15
CA MET A 26 -0.89 -11.04 -7.03
C MET A 26 0.42 -10.82 -6.26
N PRO A 27 1.14 -9.74 -6.50
CA PRO A 27 2.31 -9.41 -5.69
C PRO A 27 1.89 -9.19 -4.23
N PRO A 28 2.77 -9.51 -3.25
CA PRO A 28 2.48 -9.20 -1.85
C PRO A 28 2.37 -7.69 -1.65
N GLY A 29 1.52 -7.29 -0.72
CA GLY A 29 1.41 -5.88 -0.34
C GLY A 29 2.70 -5.34 0.25
N TYR A 30 3.33 -6.13 1.10
CA TYR A 30 4.68 -5.86 1.64
C TYR A 30 5.31 -7.13 2.24
N LEU A 31 6.62 -7.11 2.40
CA LEU A 31 7.39 -8.14 3.11
C LEU A 31 7.80 -7.62 4.49
N GLY A 32 6.87 -7.62 5.42
CA GLY A 32 7.09 -7.28 6.82
C GLY A 32 7.28 -8.49 7.71
N GLU A 33 7.41 -8.26 9.00
CA GLU A 33 7.30 -9.30 10.02
C GLU A 33 5.84 -9.75 10.21
N ASP A 34 5.69 -10.81 11.00
CA ASP A 34 4.40 -11.37 11.37
C ASP A 34 3.44 -10.30 11.93
N PRO A 35 2.25 -10.14 11.34
CA PRO A 35 1.24 -9.23 11.86
C PRO A 35 0.70 -9.64 13.24
N LEU A 36 1.03 -10.84 13.72
CA LEU A 36 0.65 -11.35 15.04
C LEU A 36 1.64 -10.94 16.14
N ALA A 37 2.83 -10.47 15.78
CA ALA A 37 3.83 -10.07 16.78
C ALA A 37 3.36 -8.87 17.62
N ALA A 38 3.71 -8.90 18.89
CA ALA A 38 3.09 -8.04 19.91
C ALA A 38 3.52 -6.57 19.86
N SER A 39 4.54 -6.18 19.10
CA SER A 39 5.01 -4.79 19.07
C SER A 39 5.69 -4.35 17.78
N PHE A 40 5.29 -3.21 17.26
CA PHE A 40 5.90 -2.55 16.08
C PHE A 40 7.39 -2.24 16.23
N ASN A 41 7.89 -2.05 17.42
CA ASN A 41 9.29 -1.64 17.65
C ASN A 41 10.32 -2.74 17.33
N VAL A 42 9.93 -4.00 17.32
CA VAL A 42 10.81 -5.13 17.00
C VAL A 42 10.89 -5.36 15.49
N PHE A 43 9.83 -5.05 14.76
CA PHE A 43 9.60 -5.36 13.35
C PHE A 43 10.60 -4.78 12.37
N ARG A 44 11.04 -3.56 12.58
CA ARG A 44 11.78 -2.81 11.56
C ARG A 44 13.17 -3.35 11.24
N TYR A 45 13.64 -4.37 11.95
CA TYR A 45 15.02 -4.85 11.79
C TYR A 45 15.15 -6.30 11.36
N ARG A 46 14.05 -7.05 11.27
CA ARG A 46 14.09 -8.49 11.02
C ARG A 46 13.46 -8.92 9.69
N ALA A 47 12.81 -8.02 8.97
CA ALA A 47 12.16 -8.31 7.70
C ALA A 47 12.70 -7.40 6.59
N GLN A 48 12.41 -7.76 5.35
CA GLN A 48 12.82 -7.04 4.15
C GLN A 48 12.24 -5.62 4.11
N ASN A 49 11.01 -5.43 4.61
CA ASN A 49 10.27 -4.18 4.62
C ASN A 49 10.12 -3.55 3.22
N VAL A 50 9.85 -4.38 2.23
CA VAL A 50 9.69 -3.99 0.83
C VAL A 50 8.22 -3.98 0.48
N GLY A 51 7.76 -2.95 -0.21
CA GLY A 51 6.38 -2.76 -0.61
C GLY A 51 6.04 -3.30 -2.00
N VAL A 52 4.74 -3.36 -2.30
CA VAL A 52 4.19 -3.92 -3.55
C VAL A 52 4.80 -3.34 -4.82
N LEU A 53 5.14 -2.05 -4.83
CA LEU A 53 5.66 -1.37 -6.02
C LEU A 53 7.01 -1.94 -6.48
N THR A 54 7.79 -2.49 -5.56
CA THR A 54 9.08 -3.13 -5.89
C THR A 54 8.88 -4.35 -6.77
N PHE A 55 7.85 -5.16 -6.52
CA PHE A 55 7.55 -6.35 -7.31
C PHE A 55 7.03 -6.03 -8.72
N LEU A 56 6.59 -4.81 -8.93
CA LEU A 56 6.12 -4.36 -10.24
C LEU A 56 7.25 -3.81 -11.13
N LEU A 57 8.43 -3.55 -10.59
CA LEU A 57 9.57 -2.99 -11.33
C LEU A 57 9.93 -3.76 -12.60
N PRO A 58 10.02 -5.12 -12.59
CA PRO A 58 10.32 -5.89 -13.80
C PRO A 58 9.32 -5.63 -14.94
N PHE A 59 8.07 -5.42 -14.60
CA PHE A 59 6.99 -5.16 -15.55
C PHE A 59 6.89 -3.70 -16.00
N MET A 60 7.74 -2.83 -15.43
CA MET A 60 7.84 -1.39 -15.71
C MET A 60 9.15 -1.02 -16.41
N GLU A 61 9.79 -1.98 -17.07
CA GLU A 61 11.10 -1.80 -17.70
C GLU A 61 12.21 -1.38 -16.70
N GLN A 62 12.05 -1.75 -15.43
CA GLN A 62 12.99 -1.45 -14.36
C GLN A 62 13.65 -2.71 -13.77
N GLN A 63 13.88 -3.74 -14.63
CA GLN A 63 14.50 -5.00 -14.23
C GLN A 63 15.84 -4.78 -13.53
N ASN A 64 16.71 -3.92 -14.09
CA ASN A 64 18.02 -3.62 -13.49
C ASN A 64 17.92 -3.08 -12.06
N MET A 65 16.87 -2.31 -11.75
CA MET A 65 16.66 -1.78 -10.42
C MET A 65 16.20 -2.90 -9.47
N PHE A 66 15.30 -3.75 -9.92
CA PHE A 66 14.85 -4.93 -9.20
C PHE A 66 16.02 -5.85 -8.86
N ASP A 67 16.88 -6.17 -9.84
CA ASP A 67 18.04 -7.05 -9.66
C ASP A 67 19.03 -6.51 -8.63
N ARG A 68 19.30 -5.20 -8.66
CA ARG A 68 20.16 -4.56 -7.66
C ARG A 68 19.60 -4.60 -6.24
N ILE A 69 18.27 -4.45 -6.10
CA ILE A 69 17.61 -4.58 -4.81
C ILE A 69 17.67 -6.03 -4.33
N SER A 70 17.39 -7.00 -5.21
CA SER A 70 17.35 -8.42 -4.88
C SER A 70 18.70 -9.04 -4.52
N GLN A 71 19.82 -8.41 -4.91
CA GLN A 71 21.16 -8.82 -4.47
C GLN A 71 21.41 -8.66 -2.97
N GLU A 72 20.71 -7.72 -2.32
CA GLU A 72 20.88 -7.41 -0.90
C GLU A 72 19.66 -7.72 -0.06
N VAL A 73 18.48 -7.71 -0.70
CA VAL A 73 17.20 -7.98 -0.05
C VAL A 73 16.58 -9.22 -0.69
N ASN A 74 16.32 -10.24 0.11
CA ASN A 74 15.67 -11.44 -0.41
C ASN A 74 14.23 -11.14 -0.87
N LEU A 75 14.03 -11.07 -2.17
CA LEU A 75 12.73 -10.86 -2.81
C LEU A 75 12.16 -12.16 -3.40
N ASN A 76 12.71 -13.33 -3.01
CA ASN A 76 12.24 -14.61 -3.51
C ASN A 76 10.76 -14.81 -3.14
N LEU A 77 9.96 -15.17 -4.12
CA LEU A 77 8.53 -15.41 -3.99
C LEU A 77 8.21 -16.71 -3.23
N ASP A 78 9.17 -17.65 -3.12
CA ASP A 78 9.00 -18.89 -2.37
C ASP A 78 8.92 -18.68 -0.85
N ILE A 79 9.22 -17.47 -0.37
CA ILE A 79 9.03 -17.09 1.05
C ILE A 79 7.61 -16.59 1.36
N PHE A 80 6.72 -16.62 0.37
CA PHE A 80 5.30 -16.40 0.57
C PHE A 80 4.70 -17.68 1.14
N GLY A 81 4.21 -17.60 2.29
CA GLY A 81 3.57 -18.71 2.97
C GLY A 81 3.15 -18.32 4.36
N VAL A 82 2.19 -19.05 4.82
CA VAL A 82 1.40 -18.81 6.02
C VAL A 82 2.24 -18.84 7.29
N ASP A 83 3.46 -19.36 7.21
CA ASP A 83 4.33 -19.48 8.36
C ASP A 83 5.27 -18.27 8.41
N ASN A 84 4.94 -17.36 9.28
CA ASN A 84 5.62 -16.13 9.62
C ASN A 84 7.06 -16.28 10.13
N THR A 85 7.67 -17.42 9.94
CA THR A 85 9.09 -17.62 10.22
C THR A 85 9.89 -16.79 9.25
N VAL A 86 10.39 -15.67 9.73
CA VAL A 86 11.39 -14.88 9.03
C VAL A 86 12.51 -15.80 8.61
N VAL A 87 12.59 -16.12 7.32
CA VAL A 87 13.71 -16.90 6.80
C VAL A 87 14.95 -16.04 6.89
N PRO A 88 15.91 -16.34 7.76
CA PRO A 88 17.18 -15.65 7.79
C PRO A 88 17.97 -15.90 6.48
N PRO A 89 18.70 -14.91 5.95
CA PRO A 89 18.90 -13.61 6.53
C PRO A 89 17.99 -12.55 5.88
N ALA A 90 16.87 -12.25 6.49
CA ALA A 90 16.07 -11.10 6.08
C ALA A 90 16.67 -9.85 6.72
N GLN A 91 17.09 -8.91 5.89
CA GLN A 91 17.48 -7.59 6.35
C GLN A 91 16.61 -6.52 5.69
N PRO A 92 16.30 -5.44 6.40
CA PRO A 92 15.54 -4.36 5.81
C PRO A 92 16.32 -3.71 4.67
N TRP A 93 15.61 -3.29 3.64
CA TRP A 93 16.19 -2.69 2.45
C TRP A 93 17.14 -1.50 2.73
N TRP A 94 16.92 -0.76 3.82
CA TRP A 94 17.76 0.38 4.17
C TRP A 94 19.12 0.01 4.79
N ARG A 95 19.40 -1.25 5.03
CA ARG A 95 20.70 -1.74 5.46
C ARG A 95 21.63 -2.09 4.32
N GLY A 96 21.09 -2.36 3.14
CA GLY A 96 21.86 -2.60 1.94
C GLY A 96 22.27 -1.29 1.26
N ALA A 97 23.51 -1.18 0.81
CA ALA A 97 24.02 0.03 0.16
C ALA A 97 23.38 0.26 -1.21
N GLN A 98 23.22 -0.80 -2.00
CA GLN A 98 22.62 -0.71 -3.32
C GLN A 98 21.10 -0.49 -3.22
N SER A 99 20.40 -1.26 -2.39
CA SER A 99 18.96 -1.10 -2.19
C SER A 99 18.63 0.29 -1.64
N PHE A 100 19.45 0.84 -0.75
CA PHE A 100 19.30 2.22 -0.28
C PHE A 100 19.51 3.25 -1.40
N THR A 101 20.50 3.03 -2.27
CA THR A 101 20.74 3.88 -3.45
C THR A 101 19.58 3.78 -4.43
N MET A 102 19.04 2.59 -4.68
CA MET A 102 17.88 2.42 -5.55
C MET A 102 16.64 3.12 -4.98
N ALA A 103 16.44 3.08 -3.67
CA ALA A 103 15.32 3.76 -3.00
C ALA A 103 15.32 5.28 -3.19
N GLN A 104 16.44 5.90 -3.55
CA GLN A 104 16.54 7.35 -3.81
C GLN A 104 16.05 7.74 -5.21
N ASN A 105 15.85 6.79 -6.12
CA ASN A 105 15.34 7.09 -7.45
C ASN A 105 13.90 7.58 -7.39
N GLN A 106 13.64 8.77 -7.91
CA GLN A 106 12.30 9.31 -8.02
C GLN A 106 11.70 8.94 -9.38
N MET A 107 10.75 8.01 -9.38
CA MET A 107 10.09 7.56 -10.60
C MET A 107 8.81 8.36 -10.86
N GLY A 108 8.72 8.96 -12.04
CA GLY A 108 7.57 9.78 -12.44
C GLY A 108 6.25 9.00 -12.45
N MET A 109 6.31 7.71 -12.77
CA MET A 109 5.14 6.81 -12.78
C MET A 109 4.51 6.60 -11.41
N PHE A 110 5.26 6.81 -10.32
CA PHE A 110 4.76 6.71 -8.95
C PHE A 110 4.22 8.04 -8.42
N MET A 111 4.22 9.08 -9.25
CA MET A 111 3.81 10.43 -8.84
C MET A 111 2.49 10.83 -9.49
N CYS A 112 1.58 11.34 -8.70
CA CYS A 112 0.42 12.05 -9.22
C CYS A 112 0.84 13.45 -9.66
N PRO A 113 0.58 13.85 -10.91
CA PRO A 113 0.98 15.18 -11.40
C PRO A 113 0.28 16.33 -10.67
N SER A 114 -0.85 16.06 -10.04
CA SER A 114 -1.65 17.08 -9.31
C SER A 114 -1.20 17.26 -7.86
N THR A 115 -0.26 16.45 -7.36
CA THR A 115 0.13 16.44 -5.95
C THR A 115 1.64 16.63 -5.80
N ASN A 116 2.07 17.68 -5.13
CA ASN A 116 3.47 17.84 -4.77
C ASN A 116 3.78 17.21 -3.40
N ILE A 117 4.35 15.98 -3.41
CA ILE A 117 4.84 15.31 -2.20
C ILE A 117 6.36 15.35 -2.07
N LYS A 118 7.09 15.94 -3.04
CA LYS A 118 8.56 15.99 -3.02
C LYS A 118 9.09 16.75 -1.80
N GLU A 119 8.34 17.71 -1.30
CA GLU A 119 8.69 18.54 -0.15
C GLU A 119 8.41 17.88 1.21
N GLY A 120 7.97 16.62 1.23
CA GLY A 120 7.73 15.89 2.47
C GLY A 120 8.96 15.87 3.38
N ARG A 121 8.78 16.23 4.66
CA ARG A 121 9.89 16.33 5.63
C ARG A 121 10.41 14.97 6.07
N ILE A 122 9.51 13.99 6.17
CA ILE A 122 9.81 12.62 6.55
C ILE A 122 9.26 11.70 5.48
N THR A 123 10.11 10.82 4.94
CA THR A 123 9.68 9.81 3.98
C THR A 123 9.58 8.46 4.67
N GLY A 124 8.42 7.84 4.60
CA GLY A 124 8.16 6.51 5.13
C GLY A 124 9.04 5.47 4.46
N ALA A 125 9.63 4.62 5.25
CA ALA A 125 10.52 3.53 4.82
C ALA A 125 9.88 2.16 4.97
N LEU A 126 8.86 2.05 5.79
CA LEU A 126 8.01 0.88 5.94
C LEU A 126 6.64 1.30 6.45
N ILE A 127 5.65 0.49 6.14
CA ILE A 127 4.30 0.61 6.64
C ILE A 127 3.78 -0.79 6.92
N GLY A 128 3.08 -0.98 8.02
CA GLY A 128 2.51 -2.27 8.40
C GLY A 128 1.26 -2.11 9.24
N THR A 129 0.43 -3.14 9.23
CA THR A 129 -0.80 -3.22 9.99
C THR A 129 -0.84 -4.49 10.81
N TRP A 130 -1.49 -4.46 11.95
CA TRP A 130 -1.74 -5.65 12.78
C TRP A 130 -3.01 -5.50 13.61
N GLY A 131 -3.63 -6.64 13.91
CA GLY A 131 -4.80 -6.74 14.77
C GLY A 131 -4.65 -7.89 15.74
N ARG A 132 -4.94 -7.66 17.01
CA ARG A 132 -4.84 -8.69 18.07
C ARG A 132 -5.90 -9.76 17.90
N PRO A 133 -5.62 -11.01 18.33
CA PRO A 133 -6.62 -12.06 18.42
C PRO A 133 -7.83 -11.62 19.27
N ASN A 134 -9.01 -12.13 18.92
CA ASN A 134 -10.26 -11.91 19.67
C ASN A 134 -10.52 -10.44 20.03
N SER A 135 -10.22 -9.54 19.11
CA SER A 135 -10.34 -8.08 19.29
C SER A 135 -11.02 -7.44 18.10
N ASN A 136 -11.62 -6.28 18.31
CA ASN A 136 -12.11 -5.38 17.26
C ASN A 136 -11.19 -4.19 17.02
N SER A 137 -10.01 -4.18 17.63
CA SER A 137 -9.03 -3.12 17.46
C SER A 137 -7.90 -3.54 16.54
N GLY A 138 -7.34 -2.57 15.85
CA GLY A 138 -6.18 -2.74 15.00
C GLY A 138 -5.28 -1.53 15.05
N THR A 139 -4.06 -1.73 14.63
CA THR A 139 -3.01 -0.69 14.63
C THR A 139 -2.31 -0.67 13.29
N MET A 140 -1.87 0.52 12.90
CA MET A 140 -1.02 0.75 11.75
C MET A 140 0.22 1.52 12.20
N GLY A 141 1.38 1.13 11.70
CA GLY A 141 2.64 1.79 11.99
C GLY A 141 3.34 2.26 10.73
N LEU A 142 4.05 3.36 10.86
CA LEU A 142 4.94 3.91 9.84
C LEU A 142 6.26 4.27 10.50
N ALA A 143 7.38 3.81 9.93
CA ALA A 143 8.70 4.31 10.25
C ALA A 143 9.32 4.94 9.01
N GLY A 144 10.22 5.90 9.19
CA GLY A 144 10.81 6.61 8.05
C GLY A 144 12.03 7.44 8.43
N PHE A 145 12.57 8.09 7.41
CA PHE A 145 13.74 8.94 7.50
C PHE A 145 13.35 10.42 7.38
N GLY A 146 13.93 11.23 8.24
CA GLY A 146 13.83 12.69 8.17
C GLY A 146 15.10 13.35 7.60
N GLY A 147 15.13 14.67 7.63
CA GLY A 147 16.30 15.45 7.24
C GLY A 147 16.73 15.24 5.77
N ALA A 148 18.01 15.27 5.50
CA ALA A 148 18.57 15.09 4.17
C ALA A 148 18.25 13.70 3.60
N THR A 149 18.38 12.66 4.41
CA THR A 149 18.08 11.26 4.05
C THR A 149 16.63 11.11 3.58
N GLY A 150 15.67 11.60 4.37
CA GLY A 150 14.24 11.51 3.99
C GLY A 150 13.92 12.30 2.72
N ARG A 151 14.58 13.45 2.51
CA ARG A 151 14.41 14.22 1.26
C ARG A 151 14.97 13.51 0.04
N ALA A 152 16.07 12.77 0.19
CA ALA A 152 16.70 12.03 -0.91
C ALA A 152 15.90 10.83 -1.37
N LEU A 153 15.12 10.17 -0.48
CA LEU A 153 14.34 9.00 -0.85
C LEU A 153 13.26 9.31 -1.89
N GLY A 154 13.10 8.40 -2.84
CA GLY A 154 12.02 8.42 -3.82
C GLY A 154 10.66 8.18 -3.16
N LYS A 155 9.66 8.89 -3.62
CA LYS A 155 8.32 8.97 -3.05
C LYS A 155 7.26 8.39 -3.97
N THR A 156 6.11 8.04 -3.41
CA THR A 156 4.95 7.57 -4.17
C THR A 156 3.66 8.25 -3.71
N ASN A 157 2.77 8.47 -4.67
CA ASN A 157 1.38 8.87 -4.44
C ASN A 157 0.41 7.68 -4.48
N TYR A 158 0.90 6.45 -4.63
CA TYR A 158 0.04 5.29 -4.83
C TYR A 158 0.47 4.14 -3.93
N LEU A 159 -0.49 3.53 -3.24
CA LEU A 159 -0.27 2.33 -2.42
C LEU A 159 -1.34 1.27 -2.71
N GLY A 160 -0.99 0.02 -2.46
CA GLY A 160 -1.91 -1.10 -2.53
C GLY A 160 -3.00 -1.01 -1.44
N CYS A 161 -4.21 -1.44 -1.74
CA CYS A 161 -5.30 -1.46 -0.78
C CYS A 161 -5.24 -2.73 0.07
N ALA A 162 -5.13 -2.54 1.38
CA ALA A 162 -5.07 -3.63 2.35
C ALA A 162 -6.46 -4.09 2.83
N GLY A 163 -7.53 -3.50 2.31
CA GLY A 163 -8.86 -3.67 2.87
C GLY A 163 -9.05 -2.85 4.15
N GLY A 164 -9.88 -3.31 5.05
CA GLY A 164 -10.15 -2.60 6.30
C GLY A 164 -8.90 -2.37 7.13
N LEU A 165 -8.16 -3.44 7.42
CA LEU A 165 -6.94 -3.38 8.25
C LEU A 165 -5.79 -4.28 7.74
N GLY A 166 -5.94 -4.89 6.57
CA GLY A 166 -4.98 -5.86 6.05
C GLY A 166 -5.25 -7.29 6.56
N ASN A 167 -4.26 -8.16 6.38
CA ASN A 167 -4.31 -9.53 6.87
C ASN A 167 -3.93 -9.56 8.37
N VAL A 168 -4.92 -9.36 9.20
CA VAL A 168 -4.81 -9.44 10.66
C VAL A 168 -5.14 -10.85 11.16
N ASN A 169 -4.97 -11.09 12.46
CA ASN A 169 -5.33 -12.39 13.06
C ASN A 169 -6.75 -12.81 12.66
N PRO A 170 -6.99 -14.07 12.25
CA PRO A 170 -8.30 -14.52 11.78
C PRO A 170 -9.45 -14.36 12.79
N THR A 171 -9.14 -14.30 14.08
CA THR A 171 -10.16 -14.06 15.13
C THR A 171 -10.39 -12.59 15.44
N ASN A 172 -9.70 -11.68 14.76
CA ASN A 172 -9.95 -10.25 14.85
C ASN A 172 -11.18 -9.88 14.02
N ALA A 173 -12.01 -8.98 14.51
CA ALA A 173 -13.23 -8.58 13.80
C ALA A 173 -12.97 -7.93 12.43
N TRP A 174 -11.77 -7.41 12.20
CA TRP A 174 -11.37 -6.83 10.92
C TRP A 174 -10.93 -7.87 9.88
N ALA A 175 -10.74 -9.13 10.27
CA ALA A 175 -10.26 -10.18 9.36
C ALA A 175 -11.19 -10.42 8.16
N ARG A 176 -12.49 -10.16 8.31
CA ARG A 176 -13.49 -10.23 7.22
C ARG A 176 -13.26 -9.19 6.12
N TYR A 177 -12.62 -8.06 6.45
CA TYR A 177 -12.39 -6.95 5.52
C TYR A 177 -10.98 -6.95 4.94
N LYS A 178 -10.39 -8.11 4.64
CA LYS A 178 -9.08 -8.18 4.00
C LYS A 178 -9.16 -7.72 2.54
N GLY A 179 -8.16 -6.92 2.15
CA GLY A 179 -8.03 -6.44 0.78
C GLY A 179 -7.10 -7.29 -0.08
N VAL A 180 -6.87 -6.83 -1.29
CA VAL A 180 -6.03 -7.50 -2.28
C VAL A 180 -4.58 -7.62 -1.83
N PHE A 181 -4.08 -6.63 -1.09
CA PHE A 181 -2.68 -6.55 -0.68
C PHE A 181 -2.53 -6.62 0.83
N GLY A 182 -1.71 -7.54 1.30
CA GLY A 182 -1.38 -7.70 2.70
C GLY A 182 0.09 -8.05 2.91
N ASN A 183 0.46 -8.33 4.16
CA ASN A 183 1.80 -8.79 4.49
C ASN A 183 2.01 -10.22 3.98
N ARG A 184 2.98 -10.43 3.09
CA ARG A 184 3.34 -11.76 2.55
C ARG A 184 2.16 -12.54 1.94
N THR A 185 1.22 -11.83 1.33
CA THR A 185 0.06 -12.47 0.69
C THR A 185 0.38 -12.88 -0.74
N ASP A 186 -0.22 -13.98 -1.17
CA ASP A 186 -0.10 -14.60 -2.49
C ASP A 186 -1.48 -14.81 -3.15
N TYR A 187 -2.44 -13.94 -2.87
CA TYR A 187 -3.81 -14.05 -3.37
C TYR A 187 -3.84 -14.06 -4.91
N ASN A 188 -4.68 -14.91 -5.49
CA ASN A 188 -4.99 -14.87 -6.91
C ASN A 188 -6.30 -14.12 -7.18
N PHE A 189 -6.64 -13.93 -8.46
CA PHE A 189 -7.90 -13.26 -8.82
C PHE A 189 -9.15 -13.99 -8.30
N GLY A 190 -9.10 -15.31 -8.15
CA GLY A 190 -10.20 -16.10 -7.59
C GLY A 190 -10.49 -15.79 -6.12
N ALA A 191 -9.55 -15.19 -5.41
CA ALA A 191 -9.76 -14.75 -4.03
C ALA A 191 -10.64 -13.48 -3.93
N MET A 192 -10.85 -12.75 -5.05
CA MET A 192 -11.73 -11.59 -5.11
C MET A 192 -13.18 -12.04 -5.39
N THR A 193 -13.80 -12.73 -4.42
CA THR A 193 -15.15 -13.31 -4.61
C THR A 193 -16.24 -12.27 -4.81
N ASP A 194 -16.04 -11.04 -4.34
CA ASP A 194 -16.94 -9.91 -4.52
C ASP A 194 -16.85 -9.32 -5.94
N GLY A 195 -15.94 -9.85 -6.76
CA GLY A 195 -15.68 -9.44 -8.14
C GLY A 195 -14.58 -8.39 -8.25
N SER A 196 -13.65 -8.61 -9.16
CA SER A 196 -12.47 -7.74 -9.32
C SER A 196 -12.81 -6.29 -9.71
N SER A 197 -13.96 -6.04 -10.30
CA SER A 197 -14.47 -4.68 -10.61
C SER A 197 -15.06 -3.94 -9.40
N ASN A 198 -15.29 -4.65 -8.29
CA ASN A 198 -15.91 -4.12 -7.08
C ASN A 198 -14.93 -3.95 -5.91
N VAL A 199 -13.65 -4.21 -6.12
CA VAL A 199 -12.64 -4.21 -5.07
C VAL A 199 -11.52 -3.23 -5.39
N PHE A 200 -11.16 -2.37 -4.43
CA PHE A 200 -10.00 -1.49 -4.55
C PHE A 200 -8.69 -2.27 -4.55
N ALA A 201 -7.90 -2.14 -5.60
CA ALA A 201 -6.54 -2.67 -5.65
C ALA A 201 -5.49 -1.62 -5.25
N PHE A 202 -5.50 -0.45 -5.86
CA PHE A 202 -4.59 0.65 -5.50
C PHE A 202 -5.36 1.95 -5.29
N GLY A 203 -4.81 2.84 -4.47
CA GLY A 203 -5.41 4.15 -4.26
C GLY A 203 -4.38 5.26 -4.09
N GLU A 204 -4.83 6.49 -4.25
CA GLU A 204 -4.00 7.68 -4.07
C GLU A 204 -3.70 7.95 -2.59
N VAL A 205 -2.46 8.33 -2.31
CA VAL A 205 -1.99 8.80 -1.02
C VAL A 205 -1.22 10.11 -1.16
N THR A 206 -1.41 10.99 -0.21
CA THR A 206 -0.76 12.32 -0.23
C THR A 206 0.12 12.56 1.00
N GLY A 207 0.08 11.62 1.96
CA GLY A 207 0.77 11.78 3.25
C GLY A 207 0.06 12.76 4.18
N SER A 208 0.75 13.16 5.25
CA SER A 208 0.20 14.13 6.22
C SER A 208 0.45 15.56 5.79
N LEU A 209 -0.56 16.40 5.98
CA LEU A 209 -0.47 17.84 5.83
C LEU A 209 -0.59 18.51 7.19
N SER A 210 0.32 19.42 7.53
CA SER A 210 0.26 20.24 8.75
C SER A 210 0.65 21.66 8.40
N ARG A 211 -0.19 22.64 8.75
CA ARG A 211 0.04 24.04 8.43
C ARG A 211 0.45 24.30 6.97
N LYS A 212 -0.26 23.64 6.03
CA LYS A 212 0.00 23.67 4.58
C LYS A 212 1.34 23.04 4.14
N GLN A 213 2.07 22.38 5.03
CA GLN A 213 3.32 21.70 4.69
C GLN A 213 3.16 20.17 4.78
N ARG A 214 3.71 19.46 3.81
CA ARG A 214 3.79 17.99 3.85
C ARG A 214 4.79 17.56 4.93
N THR A 215 4.34 16.81 5.91
CA THR A 215 5.18 16.33 7.01
C THR A 215 5.64 14.90 6.77
N TRP A 216 4.72 13.98 6.61
CA TRP A 216 4.98 12.58 6.31
C TRP A 216 4.48 12.23 4.91
N VAL A 217 5.33 11.59 4.12
CA VAL A 217 5.00 11.05 2.80
C VAL A 217 5.48 9.60 2.70
N HIS A 218 5.08 8.88 1.67
CA HIS A 218 5.39 7.46 1.52
C HIS A 218 6.56 7.28 0.55
N GLY A 219 7.55 6.48 0.94
CA GLY A 219 8.62 6.02 0.07
C GLY A 219 8.15 4.82 -0.76
N TRP A 220 8.45 4.81 -2.05
CA TRP A 220 7.96 3.78 -2.96
C TRP A 220 8.48 2.38 -2.66
N LEU A 221 9.74 2.26 -2.17
CA LEU A 221 10.37 0.95 -1.97
C LEU A 221 9.76 0.20 -0.79
N GLY A 222 9.48 0.90 0.32
CA GLY A 222 9.09 0.23 1.57
C GLY A 222 7.63 0.42 1.99
N CYS A 223 6.93 1.43 1.46
CA CYS A 223 5.51 1.62 1.75
C CYS A 223 4.69 0.91 0.67
N GLY A 224 4.03 -0.20 1.01
CA GLY A 224 3.32 -1.04 0.06
C GLY A 224 1.81 -0.99 0.17
N ILE A 225 1.26 -0.73 1.35
CA ILE A 225 -0.16 -0.86 1.62
C ILE A 225 -0.75 0.36 2.33
N MET A 226 -2.08 0.53 2.17
CA MET A 226 -2.88 1.46 2.94
C MET A 226 -4.21 0.81 3.32
N PRO A 227 -4.56 0.74 4.60
CA PRO A 227 -5.86 0.26 5.06
C PRO A 227 -6.93 1.37 4.99
N THR A 228 -8.20 0.97 4.96
CA THR A 228 -9.36 1.86 4.87
C THR A 228 -10.02 2.15 6.21
N ALA A 229 -9.61 1.47 7.29
CA ALA A 229 -10.22 1.58 8.62
C ALA A 229 -10.37 3.02 9.15
N TRP A 230 -9.48 3.91 8.77
CA TRP A 230 -9.51 5.30 9.23
C TRP A 230 -10.28 6.26 8.31
N GLY A 231 -10.92 5.73 7.26
CA GLY A 231 -11.72 6.51 6.31
C GLY A 231 -10.90 7.45 5.43
N LEU A 232 -11.59 8.37 4.76
CA LEU A 232 -11.00 9.38 3.89
C LEU A 232 -10.99 10.77 4.55
N PRO A 233 -10.07 11.66 4.16
CA PRO A 233 -10.08 13.04 4.61
C PRO A 233 -11.23 13.81 3.96
N VAL A 234 -12.02 14.54 4.73
CA VAL A 234 -13.10 15.41 4.20
C VAL A 234 -12.54 16.69 3.62
N LYS A 235 -11.52 17.23 4.27
CA LYS A 235 -10.84 18.47 3.89
C LYS A 235 -9.37 18.18 3.59
N ARG A 236 -8.76 19.03 2.77
CA ARG A 236 -7.34 18.92 2.44
C ARG A 236 -6.44 18.89 3.70
N ASP A 237 -6.76 19.68 4.70
CA ASP A 237 -5.97 19.75 5.94
C ASP A 237 -6.15 18.52 6.85
N ASP A 238 -7.14 17.65 6.56
CA ASP A 238 -7.34 16.38 7.25
C ASP A 238 -6.52 15.24 6.67
N GLN A 239 -5.72 15.48 5.64
CA GLN A 239 -4.85 14.47 5.05
C GLN A 239 -3.84 13.95 6.08
N ARG A 240 -3.72 12.63 6.17
CA ARG A 240 -2.84 11.93 7.11
C ARG A 240 -2.10 10.81 6.40
N TRP A 241 -0.93 10.47 6.90
CA TRP A 241 -0.11 9.37 6.36
C TRP A 241 -0.81 8.00 6.45
N TYR A 242 -1.80 7.84 7.30
CA TYR A 242 -2.55 6.60 7.54
C TYR A 242 -3.90 6.55 6.83
N ARG A 243 -4.10 7.35 5.79
CA ARG A 243 -5.33 7.37 4.99
C ARG A 243 -5.00 7.48 3.52
N PHE A 244 -5.82 6.86 2.68
CA PHE A 244 -5.92 7.29 1.29
C PHE A 244 -6.37 8.74 1.23
N GLY A 245 -5.94 9.45 0.22
CA GLY A 245 -6.28 10.86 0.06
C GLY A 245 -5.70 11.42 -1.23
N SER A 246 -6.28 12.50 -1.70
CA SER A 246 -5.91 13.17 -2.94
C SER A 246 -5.92 14.68 -2.76
N ASP A 247 -5.19 15.40 -3.60
CA ASP A 247 -5.34 16.85 -3.75
C ASP A 247 -6.46 17.22 -4.75
N HIS A 248 -7.09 16.23 -5.38
CA HIS A 248 -8.29 16.47 -6.18
C HIS A 248 -9.48 16.87 -5.27
N PRO A 249 -10.25 17.88 -5.65
CA PRO A 249 -11.39 18.28 -4.83
C PRO A 249 -12.42 17.15 -4.67
N THR A 250 -12.84 16.89 -3.44
CA THR A 250 -13.95 16.01 -3.05
C THR A 250 -13.86 14.55 -3.49
N GLN A 251 -12.75 14.10 -4.09
CA GLN A 251 -12.62 12.73 -4.59
C GLN A 251 -11.21 12.17 -4.42
N VAL A 252 -11.11 10.85 -4.30
CA VAL A 252 -9.89 10.05 -4.36
C VAL A 252 -10.04 9.05 -5.50
N GLN A 253 -8.99 8.84 -6.28
CA GLN A 253 -8.98 7.87 -7.35
C GLN A 253 -8.48 6.52 -6.84
N PHE A 254 -9.20 5.46 -7.23
CA PHE A 254 -8.82 4.09 -6.96
C PHE A 254 -8.73 3.29 -8.26
N CYS A 255 -7.71 2.45 -8.36
CA CYS A 255 -7.64 1.38 -9.34
C CYS A 255 -8.34 0.16 -8.74
N MET A 256 -9.28 -0.41 -9.46
CA MET A 256 -10.01 -1.61 -9.08
C MET A 256 -9.17 -2.87 -9.38
N GLY A 257 -9.58 -4.01 -8.83
CA GLY A 257 -8.93 -5.29 -9.10
C GLY A 257 -8.90 -5.69 -10.58
N ASP A 258 -9.93 -5.30 -11.36
CA ASP A 258 -9.96 -5.48 -12.83
C ASP A 258 -9.12 -4.44 -13.56
N GLY A 259 -8.60 -3.47 -12.82
CA GLY A 259 -7.76 -2.37 -13.28
C GLY A 259 -8.51 -1.18 -13.88
N SER A 260 -9.82 -1.11 -13.82
CA SER A 260 -10.55 0.13 -14.08
C SER A 260 -10.20 1.18 -13.03
N VAL A 261 -10.29 2.47 -13.39
CA VAL A 261 -10.06 3.58 -12.45
C VAL A 261 -11.38 4.23 -12.11
N GLN A 262 -11.69 4.24 -10.82
CA GLN A 262 -12.91 4.81 -10.28
C GLN A 262 -12.60 6.03 -9.41
N LYS A 263 -13.51 7.01 -9.45
CA LYS A 263 -13.48 8.19 -8.58
C LYS A 263 -14.39 7.93 -7.38
N PHE A 264 -13.85 7.96 -6.19
CA PHE A 264 -14.61 7.76 -4.97
C PHE A 264 -14.74 9.07 -4.21
N ARG A 265 -15.97 9.46 -3.89
CA ARG A 265 -16.23 10.72 -3.16
C ARG A 265 -15.74 10.63 -1.73
N THR A 266 -15.04 11.65 -1.25
CA THR A 266 -14.47 11.63 0.11
C THR A 266 -15.54 11.54 1.19
N GLN A 267 -16.72 12.09 0.97
CA GLN A 267 -17.85 11.99 1.91
C GLN A 267 -18.33 10.54 2.12
N ASP A 268 -18.26 9.69 1.09
CA ASP A 268 -18.65 8.28 1.17
C ASP A 268 -17.62 7.43 1.92
N GLY A 269 -16.43 7.96 2.15
CA GLY A 269 -15.39 7.35 2.99
C GLY A 269 -15.40 7.81 4.46
N THR A 270 -16.45 8.50 4.91
CA THR A 270 -16.55 9.05 6.28
C THR A 270 -17.88 8.68 6.93
N GLY A 271 -17.97 8.82 8.25
CA GLY A 271 -19.21 8.55 8.99
C GLY A 271 -19.82 7.18 8.67
N SER A 272 -21.11 7.17 8.37
CA SER A 272 -21.87 5.96 7.97
C SER A 272 -21.41 5.43 6.61
N GLY A 273 -21.03 6.29 5.65
CA GLY A 273 -20.54 5.89 4.33
C GLY A 273 -19.25 5.06 4.42
N ARG A 274 -18.40 5.31 5.41
CA ARG A 274 -17.21 4.50 5.66
C ARG A 274 -17.56 3.02 5.88
N TRP A 275 -18.54 2.72 6.71
CA TRP A 275 -18.95 1.36 7.05
C TRP A 275 -19.88 0.73 6.01
N GLY A 276 -20.76 1.53 5.40
CA GLY A 276 -21.72 1.04 4.44
C GLY A 276 -21.18 0.91 3.01
N LYS A 277 -20.09 1.59 2.68
CA LYS A 277 -19.59 1.67 1.31
C LYS A 277 -18.07 1.51 1.21
N TYR A 278 -17.31 2.36 1.86
CA TYR A 278 -15.86 2.48 1.66
C TYR A 278 -15.06 1.26 2.14
N ILE A 279 -15.34 0.75 3.33
CA ILE A 279 -14.68 -0.45 3.87
C ILE A 279 -15.11 -1.70 3.10
N PRO A 280 -16.41 -1.94 2.84
CA PRO A 280 -16.83 -3.08 2.01
C PRO A 280 -16.16 -3.12 0.63
N ILE A 281 -16.15 -2.03 -0.13
CA ILE A 281 -15.50 -2.00 -1.46
C ILE A 281 -13.98 -2.24 -1.35
N SER A 282 -13.36 -1.99 -0.21
CA SER A 282 -11.94 -2.28 0.00
C SER A 282 -11.65 -3.75 0.34
N ALA A 283 -12.67 -4.51 0.74
CA ALA A 283 -12.59 -5.93 1.03
C ALA A 283 -12.78 -6.75 -0.25
N MET A 284 -12.14 -7.91 -0.33
CA MET A 284 -12.19 -8.74 -1.53
C MET A 284 -13.12 -9.97 -1.39
N GLN A 285 -13.67 -10.20 -0.20
CA GLN A 285 -14.46 -11.40 0.12
C GLN A 285 -15.31 -11.21 1.38
N ASP A 286 -16.02 -10.11 1.51
CA ASP A 286 -16.93 -9.88 2.65
C ASP A 286 -18.41 -10.08 2.29
N ASP A 287 -18.69 -10.56 1.07
CA ASP A 287 -20.00 -10.79 0.48
C ASP A 287 -20.86 -9.51 0.41
N ASN A 288 -20.23 -8.34 0.36
CA ASN A 288 -20.91 -7.06 0.31
C ASN A 288 -20.34 -6.18 -0.83
N THR A 289 -21.14 -6.00 -1.87
CA THR A 289 -20.76 -5.24 -3.07
C THR A 289 -21.62 -3.98 -3.21
N PRO A 290 -21.39 -2.93 -2.41
CA PRO A 290 -22.16 -1.69 -2.51
C PRO A 290 -21.89 -0.99 -3.84
N SER A 291 -22.95 -0.34 -4.40
CA SER A 291 -22.82 0.45 -5.63
C SER A 291 -21.84 1.59 -5.48
N LEU A 292 -21.08 1.87 -6.54
CA LEU A 292 -20.17 3.02 -6.65
C LEU A 292 -20.88 4.31 -7.08
N ASP A 293 -22.17 4.21 -7.49
CA ASP A 293 -22.99 5.34 -7.93
C ASP A 293 -23.39 6.29 -6.79
#